data_a33b80c211e9c1b23713be002732c04b
#
_entry.id   a33b80c211e9c1b23713be002732c04b
#
_cell.length_a   1.000
_cell.length_b   1.000
_cell.length_c   1.000
_cell.angle_alpha   90.00
_cell.angle_beta   90.00
_cell.angle_gamma   90.00
#
_symmetry.space_group_name_H-M   'P 1'
#
loop_
_entity.id
_entity.type
_entity.pdbx_description
1 polymer ?
#
loop_
_entity_poly.entity_id
_entity_poly.type
_entity_poly.pdbx_seq_one_letter_code
_entity_poly.pdbx_strand_id
1 'polypeptide(L)'
;LLSSDYVDPDAPNPRLYPRGVRLFNTRRSGNNIKKYHKGYINTTELNERFGDESMAGYFADRWVTASPNAVDGAGQFGRQAQRSVVVKALKAEVTSNQAIRDTDTLVFNLIACPGYSELMQNMVEFNVDIGQTAHIVADTPFRLPATGTALSEYGNNTVLAADNNDTAAVTYDVNLSMFYPSGYTNDNLGNAIVVPPSHMMIRTILNNDNKAYLWFAPAGTRRGTIDNASSVGYVDAESGEFKTASLHQGLRDVMAGVKINPIATLPGVGLVNMGQYTRAQNASALDRINVSRLIAHLRRQLSILAKPFLFEPNDSQTRIEVKSSVDALLTELVGQRALYDFLVVCDKSNNTPARIDRSELWVDIAIEPVKAVEFIYIPLRILNTGAIAALSN
;
A
#
# COMPACT_ATOMS: atom_id res chain seq x y z
N LEU A 1 -22.88 -4.44 28.29
CA LEU A 1 -22.66 -3.88 26.98
C LEU A 1 -22.57 -4.93 25.89
N LEU A 2 -22.58 -6.21 26.23
CA LEU A 2 -21.89 -7.15 25.34
C LEU A 2 -22.40 -8.57 25.50
N SER A 3 -23.66 -8.72 25.88
CA SER A 3 -24.26 -10.05 25.95
C SER A 3 -24.81 -10.50 24.60
N SER A 4 -24.84 -11.80 24.38
CA SER A 4 -25.38 -12.44 23.17
C SER A 4 -26.86 -12.12 22.95
N ASP A 5 -27.58 -11.72 24.02
CA ASP A 5 -29.01 -11.43 23.97
C ASP A 5 -29.36 -10.13 23.23
N TYR A 6 -28.30 -9.42 22.86
CA TYR A 6 -28.42 -8.17 22.13
C TYR A 6 -27.90 -8.25 20.70
N VAL A 7 -27.62 -9.41 20.19
CA VAL A 7 -27.30 -9.57 18.77
C VAL A 7 -28.54 -9.19 17.95
N ASP A 8 -28.35 -8.26 17.06
CA ASP A 8 -29.37 -7.88 16.10
C ASP A 8 -29.73 -9.09 15.24
N PRO A 9 -30.96 -9.58 15.22
CA PRO A 9 -31.35 -10.67 14.34
C PRO A 9 -31.16 -10.33 12.86
N ASP A 10 -31.13 -9.02 12.52
CA ASP A 10 -30.84 -8.54 11.17
C ASP A 10 -29.35 -8.30 10.96
N ALA A 11 -28.50 -8.52 11.96
CA ALA A 11 -27.07 -8.36 11.81
C ALA A 11 -26.51 -9.49 10.93
N PRO A 12 -25.90 -9.17 9.80
CA PRO A 12 -25.33 -10.18 8.94
C PRO A 12 -24.10 -10.79 9.61
N ASN A 13 -24.16 -12.02 9.97
CA ASN A 13 -23.02 -12.84 10.41
C ASN A 13 -22.34 -12.42 11.73
N PRO A 14 -22.57 -13.14 12.83
CA PRO A 14 -21.93 -12.85 14.12
C PRO A 14 -20.40 -13.00 14.14
N ARG A 15 -19.79 -13.54 13.09
CA ARG A 15 -18.33 -13.59 12.93
C ARG A 15 -17.72 -12.26 12.48
N LEU A 16 -18.50 -11.41 11.82
CA LEU A 16 -18.09 -10.06 11.44
C LEU A 16 -18.17 -9.07 12.60
N TYR A 17 -18.88 -9.45 13.66
CA TYR A 17 -19.03 -8.66 14.86
C TYR A 17 -18.46 -9.43 16.04
N PRO A 18 -17.19 -9.21 16.40
CA PRO A 18 -16.57 -9.88 17.52
C PRO A 18 -17.42 -9.74 18.77
N ARG A 19 -17.51 -10.80 19.55
CA ARG A 19 -18.19 -10.75 20.85
C ARG A 19 -17.62 -9.58 21.64
N GLY A 20 -18.48 -8.70 22.04
CA GLY A 20 -18.06 -7.54 22.80
C GLY A 20 -18.24 -6.21 22.12
N VAL A 21 -18.48 -6.16 20.81
CA VAL A 21 -18.88 -4.94 20.14
C VAL A 21 -20.29 -5.08 19.65
N ARG A 22 -21.17 -4.44 20.34
CA ARG A 22 -22.51 -4.26 19.82
C ARG A 22 -22.52 -3.10 18.89
N LEU A 23 -22.86 -3.42 17.69
CA LEU A 23 -23.33 -2.41 16.79
C LEU A 23 -24.66 -1.91 17.31
N PHE A 24 -24.73 -0.63 17.50
CA PHE A 24 -25.98 0.01 17.87
C PHE A 24 -26.95 -0.13 16.70
N ASN A 25 -27.82 -1.12 16.80
CA ASN A 25 -28.87 -1.26 15.84
C ASN A 25 -29.92 -0.17 16.07
N THR A 26 -29.86 0.83 15.23
CA THR A 26 -30.84 1.90 15.23
C THR A 26 -32.19 1.49 14.62
N ARG A 27 -32.31 0.29 14.06
CA ARG A 27 -33.54 -0.19 13.39
C ARG A 27 -34.48 -0.90 14.31
N ARG A 28 -34.06 -1.38 15.46
CA ARG A 28 -34.95 -2.02 16.42
C ARG A 28 -35.91 -1.00 17.03
N SER A 29 -37.17 -1.10 16.70
CA SER A 29 -38.21 -0.14 17.11
C SER A 29 -38.41 -0.03 18.63
N GLY A 30 -38.24 -1.12 19.37
CA GLY A 30 -38.37 -1.15 20.82
C GLY A 30 -37.11 -0.70 21.59
N ASN A 31 -35.95 -1.02 21.07
CA ASN A 31 -34.65 -0.83 21.73
C ASN A 31 -33.69 0.02 20.92
N ASN A 32 -34.23 0.99 20.19
CA ASN A 32 -33.38 1.89 19.41
C ASN A 32 -32.60 2.83 20.34
N ILE A 33 -31.30 2.68 20.39
CA ILE A 33 -30.41 3.48 21.23
C ILE A 33 -30.55 4.98 20.96
N LYS A 34 -30.82 5.35 19.73
CA LYS A 34 -31.05 6.73 19.31
C LYS A 34 -32.26 7.34 20.01
N LYS A 35 -33.32 6.54 20.18
CA LYS A 35 -34.53 6.95 20.90
C LYS A 35 -34.23 7.19 22.39
N TYR A 36 -33.49 6.27 23.01
CA TYR A 36 -33.13 6.40 24.43
C TYR A 36 -32.19 7.58 24.66
N HIS A 37 -31.20 7.74 23.79
CA HIS A 37 -30.27 8.83 23.89
C HIS A 37 -30.96 10.20 23.90
N LYS A 38 -31.85 10.46 22.95
CA LYS A 38 -32.60 11.72 22.88
C LYS A 38 -33.49 11.97 24.08
N GLY A 39 -34.03 10.92 24.69
CA GLY A 39 -34.96 11.04 25.80
C GLY A 39 -34.35 11.08 27.19
N TYR A 40 -33.15 10.56 27.39
CA TYR A 40 -32.62 10.25 28.71
C TYR A 40 -31.23 10.81 28.99
N ILE A 41 -30.45 11.21 28.00
CA ILE A 41 -29.16 11.84 28.25
C ILE A 41 -29.33 13.36 28.21
N ASN A 42 -29.32 13.92 29.39
CA ASN A 42 -29.35 15.36 29.57
C ASN A 42 -27.91 15.90 29.40
N THR A 43 -27.71 16.78 28.44
CA THR A 43 -26.39 17.42 28.19
C THR A 43 -25.87 18.19 29.39
N THR A 44 -26.77 18.75 30.20
CA THR A 44 -26.40 19.45 31.45
C THR A 44 -25.78 18.50 32.47
N GLU A 45 -26.35 17.32 32.66
CA GLU A 45 -25.81 16.31 33.58
C GLU A 45 -24.49 15.74 33.09
N LEU A 46 -24.27 15.65 31.79
CA LEU A 46 -23.00 15.24 31.20
C LEU A 46 -21.91 16.28 31.47
N ASN A 47 -22.21 17.56 31.32
CA ASN A 47 -21.31 18.65 31.62
C ASN A 47 -20.95 18.72 33.10
N GLU A 48 -21.95 18.54 33.97
CA GLU A 48 -21.71 18.48 35.44
C GLU A 48 -20.82 17.30 35.84
N ARG A 49 -20.99 16.13 35.21
CA ARG A 49 -20.20 14.93 35.51
C ARG A 49 -18.79 14.97 34.96
N PHE A 50 -18.60 15.52 33.79
CA PHE A 50 -17.29 15.50 33.11
C PHE A 50 -16.61 16.85 33.13
N GLY A 51 -17.29 17.90 33.55
CA GLY A 51 -16.71 19.24 33.71
C GLY A 51 -16.28 19.93 32.42
N ASP A 52 -16.76 19.42 31.27
CA ASP A 52 -16.35 19.88 29.94
C ASP A 52 -17.54 19.88 29.00
N GLU A 53 -17.93 21.07 28.55
CA GLU A 53 -19.03 21.27 27.60
C GLU A 53 -18.78 20.56 26.27
N SER A 54 -17.53 20.39 25.88
CA SER A 54 -17.14 19.68 24.65
C SER A 54 -17.55 18.20 24.68
N MET A 55 -17.57 17.59 25.86
CA MET A 55 -17.95 16.20 26.03
C MET A 55 -19.44 15.95 25.76
N ALA A 56 -20.30 16.90 26.12
CA ALA A 56 -21.74 16.79 25.83
C ALA A 56 -22.03 16.83 24.33
N GLY A 57 -21.39 17.72 23.58
CA GLY A 57 -21.45 17.79 22.14
C GLY A 57 -20.91 16.52 21.46
N TYR A 58 -19.80 16.01 21.97
CA TYR A 58 -19.21 14.77 21.48
C TYR A 58 -20.14 13.54 21.60
N PHE A 59 -20.79 13.39 22.76
CA PHE A 59 -21.76 12.31 22.94
C PHE A 59 -23.02 12.52 22.09
N ALA A 60 -23.53 13.73 22.01
CA ALA A 60 -24.68 14.07 21.20
C ALA A 60 -24.45 13.75 19.73
N ASP A 61 -23.36 14.19 19.18
CA ASP A 61 -23.01 13.96 17.77
C ASP A 61 -22.82 12.48 17.44
N ARG A 62 -22.15 11.75 18.29
CA ARG A 62 -21.88 10.34 18.06
C ARG A 62 -23.12 9.44 18.17
N TRP A 63 -24.05 9.79 19.02
CA TRP A 63 -25.20 8.93 19.32
C TRP A 63 -26.48 9.34 18.61
N VAL A 64 -26.60 10.62 18.28
CA VAL A 64 -27.85 11.22 17.77
C VAL A 64 -27.85 11.48 16.29
N THR A 65 -26.74 11.96 15.75
CA THR A 65 -26.64 12.40 14.37
C THR A 65 -26.18 11.31 13.42
N ALA A 66 -25.95 10.10 13.91
CA ALA A 66 -25.47 9.00 13.08
C ALA A 66 -26.39 8.74 11.89
N SER A 67 -25.91 9.05 10.70
CA SER A 67 -26.54 8.63 9.46
C SER A 67 -26.19 7.19 9.16
N PRO A 68 -27.13 6.29 8.89
CA PRO A 68 -26.81 4.92 8.46
C PRO A 68 -25.97 4.87 7.19
N ASN A 69 -25.97 5.93 6.40
CA ASN A 69 -25.28 6.03 5.11
C ASN A 69 -24.02 6.88 5.15
N ALA A 70 -23.61 7.40 6.30
CA ALA A 70 -22.35 8.15 6.40
C ALA A 70 -21.16 7.22 6.18
N VAL A 71 -20.46 7.43 5.10
CA VAL A 71 -19.38 6.55 4.63
C VAL A 71 -18.07 6.82 5.35
N ASP A 72 -17.85 8.05 5.80
CA ASP A 72 -16.70 8.45 6.60
C ASP A 72 -16.71 7.86 8.01
N GLY A 73 -17.87 7.35 8.46
CA GLY A 73 -18.04 6.86 9.81
C GLY A 73 -18.10 7.96 10.88
N ALA A 74 -17.93 9.23 10.52
CA ALA A 74 -17.93 10.33 11.47
C ALA A 74 -19.32 10.53 12.12
N GLY A 75 -20.38 10.37 11.35
CA GLY A 75 -21.75 10.43 11.83
C GLY A 75 -22.28 9.14 12.47
N GLN A 76 -21.50 8.06 12.52
CA GLN A 76 -21.94 6.74 12.98
C GLN A 76 -20.94 6.12 13.97
N PHE A 77 -21.22 6.28 15.24
CA PHE A 77 -20.44 5.66 16.30
C PHE A 77 -20.27 4.14 16.11
N GLY A 78 -21.35 3.45 15.78
CA GLY A 78 -21.30 1.99 15.57
C GLY A 78 -20.38 1.56 14.46
N ARG A 79 -20.33 2.26 13.33
CA ARG A 79 -19.43 1.96 12.21
C ARG A 79 -17.96 2.22 12.56
N GLN A 80 -17.66 3.34 13.21
CA GLN A 80 -16.30 3.60 13.68
C GLN A 80 -15.83 2.56 14.69
N ALA A 81 -16.66 2.21 15.66
CA ALA A 81 -16.37 1.17 16.64
C ALA A 81 -16.15 -0.19 15.95
N GLN A 82 -17.00 -0.55 15.00
CA GLN A 82 -16.87 -1.78 14.22
C GLN A 82 -15.55 -1.81 13.45
N ARG A 83 -15.26 -0.75 12.69
CA ARG A 83 -14.00 -0.65 11.95
C ARG A 83 -12.79 -0.75 12.88
N SER A 84 -12.81 -0.03 14.00
CA SER A 84 -11.72 -0.06 14.98
C SER A 84 -11.48 -1.45 15.56
N VAL A 85 -12.53 -2.23 15.80
CA VAL A 85 -12.38 -3.62 16.29
C VAL A 85 -11.82 -4.53 15.21
N VAL A 86 -12.30 -4.41 13.98
CA VAL A 86 -11.77 -5.20 12.85
C VAL A 86 -10.30 -4.86 12.62
N VAL A 87 -9.95 -3.59 12.59
CA VAL A 87 -8.56 -3.14 12.45
C VAL A 87 -7.67 -3.66 13.59
N LYS A 88 -8.14 -3.59 14.83
CA LYS A 88 -7.39 -4.15 15.98
C LYS A 88 -7.21 -5.65 15.88
N ALA A 89 -8.22 -6.38 15.45
CA ALA A 89 -8.13 -7.83 15.25
C ALA A 89 -7.14 -8.18 14.12
N LEU A 90 -7.20 -7.48 13.00
CA LEU A 90 -6.26 -7.65 11.90
C LEU A 90 -4.82 -7.31 12.30
N LYS A 91 -4.62 -6.19 13.03
CA LYS A 91 -3.30 -5.83 13.57
C LYS A 91 -2.75 -6.91 14.48
N ALA A 92 -3.57 -7.42 15.41
CA ALA A 92 -3.17 -8.49 16.31
C ALA A 92 -2.79 -9.76 15.55
N GLU A 93 -3.56 -10.16 14.55
CA GLU A 93 -3.29 -11.33 13.73
C GLU A 93 -1.99 -11.17 12.91
N VAL A 94 -1.80 -10.05 12.23
CA VAL A 94 -0.56 -9.75 11.49
C VAL A 94 0.66 -9.77 12.41
N THR A 95 0.53 -9.29 13.65
CA THR A 95 1.65 -9.21 14.59
C THR A 95 1.96 -10.57 15.24
N SER A 96 0.95 -11.36 15.58
CA SER A 96 1.11 -12.61 16.37
C SER A 96 1.24 -13.87 15.54
N ASN A 97 0.76 -13.88 14.30
CA ASN A 97 0.74 -15.08 13.48
C ASN A 97 2.13 -15.42 12.93
N GLN A 98 2.74 -16.47 13.48
CA GLN A 98 4.05 -16.94 13.06
C GLN A 98 4.01 -17.72 11.73
N ALA A 99 2.85 -18.30 11.38
CA ALA A 99 2.73 -19.09 10.15
C ALA A 99 2.91 -18.22 8.88
N ILE A 100 2.49 -16.96 8.91
CA ILE A 100 2.70 -16.05 7.78
C ILE A 100 4.14 -15.56 7.66
N ARG A 101 4.95 -15.69 8.74
CA ARG A 101 6.37 -15.32 8.79
C ARG A 101 7.30 -16.43 8.33
N ASP A 102 6.80 -17.62 8.15
CA ASP A 102 7.59 -18.73 7.67
C ASP A 102 7.86 -18.60 6.16
N THR A 103 8.99 -17.98 5.84
CA THR A 103 9.44 -17.76 4.46
C THR A 103 9.93 -19.02 3.76
N ASP A 104 10.07 -20.12 4.48
CA ASP A 104 10.48 -21.40 3.90
C ASP A 104 9.28 -22.14 3.29
N THR A 105 8.12 -22.02 3.91
CA THR A 105 6.89 -22.64 3.43
C THR A 105 6.04 -21.69 2.58
N LEU A 106 6.00 -20.39 2.91
CA LEU A 106 5.21 -19.39 2.21
C LEU A 106 6.05 -18.52 1.28
N VAL A 107 5.78 -18.67 0.00
CA VAL A 107 6.46 -17.98 -1.08
C VAL A 107 5.57 -16.88 -1.65
N PHE A 108 5.85 -15.62 -1.31
CA PHE A 108 5.14 -14.46 -1.85
C PHE A 108 6.09 -13.27 -2.06
N ASN A 109 5.75 -12.37 -2.94
CA ASN A 109 6.50 -11.15 -3.27
C ASN A 109 5.66 -9.87 -3.18
N LEU A 110 4.38 -10.00 -2.83
CA LEU A 110 3.46 -8.89 -2.64
C LEU A 110 2.72 -9.05 -1.32
N ILE A 111 2.52 -7.94 -0.62
CA ILE A 111 1.73 -7.83 0.59
C ILE A 111 0.67 -6.76 0.35
N ALA A 112 -0.58 -7.04 0.70
CA ALA A 112 -1.64 -6.05 0.66
C ALA A 112 -2.70 -6.33 1.72
N CYS A 113 -3.34 -5.27 2.20
CA CYS A 113 -4.54 -5.36 3.01
C CYS A 113 -5.62 -4.45 2.41
N PRO A 114 -6.38 -4.96 1.42
CA PRO A 114 -7.28 -4.14 0.62
C PRO A 114 -8.33 -3.43 1.47
N GLY A 115 -8.40 -2.09 1.32
CA GLY A 115 -9.38 -1.25 2.00
C GLY A 115 -9.05 -0.86 3.44
N TYR A 116 -7.90 -1.27 3.99
CA TYR A 116 -7.47 -0.96 5.36
C TYR A 116 -6.15 -0.20 5.36
N SER A 117 -6.22 1.10 5.11
CA SER A 117 -5.05 2.00 5.14
C SER A 117 -4.35 2.03 6.52
N GLU A 118 -5.09 1.76 7.60
CA GLU A 118 -4.58 1.72 8.97
C GLU A 118 -3.56 0.60 9.24
N LEU A 119 -3.49 -0.39 8.36
CA LEU A 119 -2.58 -1.54 8.49
C LEU A 119 -1.22 -1.33 7.83
N MET A 120 -0.99 -0.22 7.13
CA MET A 120 0.27 0.02 6.41
C MET A 120 1.50 -0.14 7.29
N GLN A 121 1.48 0.42 8.50
CA GLN A 121 2.60 0.30 9.42
C GLN A 121 2.87 -1.15 9.82
N ASN A 122 1.82 -1.91 10.13
CA ASN A 122 1.96 -3.33 10.48
C ASN A 122 2.43 -4.19 9.32
N MET A 123 2.04 -3.85 8.07
CA MET A 123 2.55 -4.51 6.88
C MET A 123 4.05 -4.23 6.67
N VAL A 124 4.50 -3.00 6.94
CA VAL A 124 5.93 -2.65 6.88
C VAL A 124 6.72 -3.42 7.94
N GLU A 125 6.26 -3.44 9.19
CA GLU A 125 6.88 -4.22 10.28
C GLU A 125 6.93 -5.71 9.93
N PHE A 126 5.84 -6.27 9.43
CA PHE A 126 5.80 -7.64 8.96
C PHE A 126 6.80 -7.90 7.83
N ASN A 127 6.93 -6.98 6.87
CA ASN A 127 7.91 -7.13 5.79
C ASN A 127 9.36 -7.06 6.28
N VAL A 128 9.62 -6.27 7.33
CA VAL A 128 10.95 -6.25 7.99
C VAL A 128 11.23 -7.61 8.65
N ASP A 129 10.26 -8.18 9.37
CA ASP A 129 10.40 -9.48 10.01
C ASP A 129 10.76 -10.62 9.04
N ILE A 130 10.23 -10.58 7.82
CA ILE A 130 10.52 -11.57 6.76
C ILE A 130 11.73 -11.20 5.89
N GLY A 131 12.57 -10.23 6.33
CA GLY A 131 13.78 -9.82 5.61
C GLY A 131 13.56 -8.90 4.41
N GLN A 132 12.44 -8.19 4.35
CA GLN A 132 12.07 -7.26 3.27
C GLN A 132 12.09 -7.92 1.87
N THR A 133 11.53 -9.11 1.78
CA THR A 133 11.48 -9.92 0.55
C THR A 133 10.23 -9.68 -0.28
N ALA A 134 9.33 -8.81 0.16
CA ALA A 134 8.08 -8.48 -0.53
C ALA A 134 7.90 -6.97 -0.73
N HIS A 135 7.05 -6.60 -1.68
CA HIS A 135 6.62 -5.23 -1.92
C HIS A 135 5.19 -5.03 -1.43
N ILE A 136 4.92 -3.91 -0.77
CA ILE A 136 3.64 -3.59 -0.15
C ILE A 136 2.82 -2.71 -1.08
N VAL A 137 1.62 -3.18 -1.43
CA VAL A 137 0.64 -2.45 -2.22
C VAL A 137 -0.45 -1.93 -1.29
N ALA A 138 -0.44 -0.64 -1.03
CA ALA A 138 -1.31 0.00 -0.06
C ALA A 138 -2.35 0.92 -0.70
N ASP A 139 -3.42 1.15 0.03
CA ASP A 139 -4.57 1.93 -0.39
C ASP A 139 -4.60 3.31 0.26
N THR A 140 -5.12 4.27 -0.48
CA THR A 140 -5.62 5.51 0.08
C THR A 140 -7.04 5.32 0.59
N PRO A 141 -7.53 6.15 1.55
CA PRO A 141 -8.90 6.07 2.03
C PRO A 141 -9.92 6.24 0.91
N PHE A 142 -11.00 5.46 0.95
CA PHE A 142 -12.08 5.51 -0.07
C PHE A 142 -12.72 6.89 -0.22
N ARG A 143 -12.76 7.68 0.86
CA ARG A 143 -13.39 9.00 0.94
C ARG A 143 -12.45 10.17 0.67
N LEU A 144 -11.21 9.92 0.28
CA LEU A 144 -10.26 10.97 -0.06
C LEU A 144 -10.70 11.67 -1.35
N PRO A 145 -11.09 12.97 -1.32
CA PRO A 145 -11.60 13.64 -2.50
C PRO A 145 -10.49 13.95 -3.51
N ALA A 146 -10.85 13.97 -4.79
CA ALA A 146 -9.93 14.21 -5.90
C ALA A 146 -9.61 15.70 -6.09
N THR A 147 -9.18 16.37 -5.02
CA THR A 147 -8.75 17.78 -5.05
C THR A 147 -7.27 17.87 -4.72
N GLY A 148 -6.57 18.84 -5.33
CA GLY A 148 -5.13 19.02 -5.11
C GLY A 148 -4.81 19.30 -3.63
N THR A 149 -5.66 20.06 -2.93
CA THR A 149 -5.50 20.37 -1.51
C THR A 149 -5.60 19.11 -0.66
N ALA A 150 -6.69 18.35 -0.80
CA ALA A 150 -6.91 17.13 0.03
C ALA A 150 -5.83 16.06 -0.22
N LEU A 151 -5.42 15.87 -1.48
CA LEU A 151 -4.36 14.92 -1.84
C LEU A 151 -2.99 15.36 -1.28
N SER A 152 -2.70 16.65 -1.32
CA SER A 152 -1.47 17.21 -0.76
C SER A 152 -1.44 17.14 0.77
N GLU A 153 -2.53 17.52 1.43
CA GLU A 153 -2.67 17.45 2.89
C GLU A 153 -2.54 16.02 3.41
N TYR A 154 -3.25 15.07 2.77
CA TYR A 154 -3.16 13.67 3.12
C TYR A 154 -1.73 13.12 2.92
N GLY A 155 -1.13 13.35 1.75
CA GLY A 155 0.16 12.79 1.38
C GLY A 155 1.35 13.36 2.15
N ASN A 156 1.29 14.65 2.54
CA ASN A 156 2.32 15.33 3.32
C ASN A 156 2.13 15.19 4.84
N ASN A 157 1.08 14.50 5.28
CA ASN A 157 0.75 14.37 6.71
C ASN A 157 0.66 15.74 7.43
N THR A 158 -0.09 16.67 6.86
CA THR A 158 -0.28 18.00 7.46
C THR A 158 -1.45 18.05 8.45
N VAL A 159 -2.14 16.94 8.64
CA VAL A 159 -3.24 16.81 9.59
C VAL A 159 -2.69 16.73 11.01
N LEU A 160 -3.11 17.66 11.86
CA LEU A 160 -2.75 17.63 13.27
C LEU A 160 -3.28 16.35 13.94
N ALA A 161 -2.43 15.73 14.77
CA ALA A 161 -2.75 14.52 15.53
C ALA A 161 -3.23 13.34 14.63
N ALA A 162 -2.71 13.23 13.42
CA ALA A 162 -2.90 12.03 12.61
C ALA A 162 -2.19 10.84 13.27
N ASP A 163 -2.95 9.83 13.66
CA ASP A 163 -2.47 8.65 14.38
C ASP A 163 -2.36 7.40 13.49
N ASN A 164 -2.93 7.44 12.30
CA ASN A 164 -2.92 6.33 11.37
C ASN A 164 -3.05 6.80 9.91
N ASN A 165 -2.81 5.88 8.97
CA ASN A 165 -2.85 6.17 7.54
C ASN A 165 -4.27 6.35 6.95
N ASP A 166 -5.32 6.20 7.72
CA ASP A 166 -6.68 6.52 7.28
C ASP A 166 -6.95 8.03 7.33
N THR A 167 -6.26 8.74 8.22
CA THR A 167 -6.39 10.20 8.39
C THR A 167 -5.37 10.96 7.55
N ALA A 168 -4.12 10.52 7.56
CA ALA A 168 -3.02 11.09 6.77
C ALA A 168 -1.96 10.02 6.52
N ALA A 169 -1.16 10.18 5.48
CA ALA A 169 -0.13 9.21 5.11
C ALA A 169 1.10 9.32 6.02
N VAL A 170 1.07 8.66 7.18
CA VAL A 170 2.10 8.71 8.22
C VAL A 170 3.24 7.71 8.03
N THR A 171 3.03 6.64 7.27
CA THR A 171 4.01 5.57 7.07
C THR A 171 4.89 5.84 5.83
N TYR A 172 6.19 5.69 6.00
CA TYR A 172 7.19 5.80 4.94
C TYR A 172 8.04 4.54 4.91
N ASP A 173 8.17 3.93 3.74
CA ASP A 173 9.06 2.78 3.50
C ASP A 173 9.40 2.66 2.01
N VAL A 174 10.59 2.12 1.72
CA VAL A 174 11.08 1.91 0.35
C VAL A 174 10.38 0.75 -0.37
N ASN A 175 9.78 -0.17 0.38
CA ASN A 175 9.02 -1.30 -0.17
C ASN A 175 7.51 -1.05 -0.15
N LEU A 176 7.06 0.15 0.23
CA LEU A 176 5.65 0.55 0.29
C LEU A 176 5.28 1.44 -0.90
N SER A 177 4.20 1.13 -1.59
CA SER A 177 3.60 2.00 -2.59
C SER A 177 2.12 2.22 -2.33
N MET A 178 1.65 3.45 -2.51
CA MET A 178 0.26 3.85 -2.35
C MET A 178 -0.35 4.21 -3.68
N PHE A 179 -1.62 3.85 -3.87
CA PHE A 179 -2.36 4.10 -5.10
C PHE A 179 -3.67 4.85 -4.83
N TYR A 180 -4.08 5.66 -5.78
CA TYR A 180 -5.31 6.44 -5.77
C TYR A 180 -5.82 6.62 -7.21
N PRO A 181 -7.12 6.68 -7.48
CA PRO A 181 -8.27 6.54 -6.59
C PRO A 181 -8.80 5.10 -6.53
N SER A 182 -9.92 4.93 -5.81
CA SER A 182 -10.67 3.67 -5.75
C SER A 182 -11.34 3.34 -7.08
N GLY A 183 -11.56 2.06 -7.35
CA GLY A 183 -12.24 1.59 -8.54
C GLY A 183 -13.74 1.35 -8.32
N TYR A 184 -14.50 1.37 -9.39
CA TYR A 184 -15.90 0.99 -9.44
C TYR A 184 -16.07 -0.18 -10.40
N THR A 185 -16.66 -1.25 -9.92
CA THR A 185 -16.84 -2.48 -10.68
C THR A 185 -18.10 -3.21 -10.24
N ASN A 186 -18.40 -4.34 -10.86
CA ASN A 186 -19.51 -5.20 -10.45
C ASN A 186 -18.97 -6.46 -9.77
N ASP A 187 -19.71 -6.94 -8.77
CA ASP A 187 -19.48 -8.25 -8.18
C ASP A 187 -19.97 -9.38 -9.11
N ASN A 188 -19.78 -10.63 -8.69
CA ASN A 188 -20.22 -11.80 -9.45
C ASN A 188 -21.76 -11.92 -9.56
N LEU A 189 -22.49 -11.15 -8.80
CA LEU A 189 -23.97 -11.10 -8.81
C LEU A 189 -24.48 -9.92 -9.65
N GLY A 190 -23.59 -9.10 -10.20
CA GLY A 190 -23.94 -7.92 -10.97
C GLY A 190 -24.19 -6.66 -10.15
N ASN A 191 -23.98 -6.71 -8.81
CA ASN A 191 -24.13 -5.52 -7.99
C ASN A 191 -22.89 -4.62 -8.15
N ALA A 192 -23.12 -3.33 -8.24
CA ALA A 192 -22.07 -2.34 -8.30
C ALA A 192 -21.37 -2.20 -6.95
N ILE A 193 -20.04 -2.29 -6.95
CA ILE A 193 -19.20 -2.21 -5.75
C ILE A 193 -18.03 -1.27 -5.97
N VAL A 194 -17.57 -0.64 -4.88
CA VAL A 194 -16.34 0.13 -4.85
C VAL A 194 -15.21 -0.77 -4.36
N VAL A 195 -14.15 -0.84 -5.13
CA VAL A 195 -12.97 -1.65 -4.82
C VAL A 195 -11.76 -0.77 -4.51
N PRO A 196 -10.90 -1.17 -3.56
CA PRO A 196 -9.71 -0.42 -3.23
C PRO A 196 -8.69 -0.41 -4.38
N PRO A 197 -7.82 0.59 -4.45
CA PRO A 197 -6.79 0.68 -5.48
C PRO A 197 -5.86 -0.54 -5.54
N SER A 198 -5.53 -1.13 -4.39
CA SER A 198 -4.70 -2.34 -4.31
C SER A 198 -5.30 -3.52 -5.06
N HIS A 199 -6.64 -3.69 -5.03
CA HIS A 199 -7.32 -4.74 -5.78
C HIS A 199 -7.06 -4.61 -7.29
N MET A 200 -7.10 -3.39 -7.82
CA MET A 200 -6.79 -3.12 -9.22
C MET A 200 -5.31 -3.35 -9.52
N MET A 201 -4.45 -2.83 -8.66
CA MET A 201 -3.00 -2.84 -8.88
C MET A 201 -2.37 -4.21 -8.73
N ILE A 202 -2.83 -5.04 -7.80
CA ILE A 202 -2.33 -6.44 -7.67
C ILE A 202 -2.53 -7.18 -8.99
N ARG A 203 -3.73 -7.10 -9.58
CA ARG A 203 -3.99 -7.73 -10.88
C ARG A 203 -3.09 -7.17 -11.98
N THR A 204 -2.93 -5.85 -12.04
CA THR A 204 -2.06 -5.20 -13.02
C THR A 204 -0.60 -5.61 -12.85
N ILE A 205 -0.11 -5.68 -11.62
CA ILE A 205 1.25 -6.12 -11.29
C ILE A 205 1.45 -7.58 -11.71
N LEU A 206 0.53 -8.47 -11.36
CA LEU A 206 0.62 -9.89 -11.72
C LEU A 206 0.54 -10.09 -13.25
N ASN A 207 -0.30 -9.34 -13.93
CA ASN A 207 -0.35 -9.35 -15.41
C ASN A 207 0.96 -8.87 -16.04
N ASN A 208 1.61 -7.86 -15.43
CA ASN A 208 2.92 -7.41 -15.87
C ASN A 208 3.99 -8.49 -15.63
N ASP A 209 3.98 -9.13 -14.47
CA ASP A 209 4.94 -10.18 -14.11
C ASP A 209 4.83 -11.41 -15.01
N ASN A 210 3.61 -11.75 -15.46
CA ASN A 210 3.37 -12.84 -16.41
C ASN A 210 3.84 -12.53 -17.84
N LYS A 211 3.85 -11.24 -18.24
CA LYS A 211 4.23 -10.80 -19.59
C LYS A 211 5.68 -10.37 -19.71
N ALA A 212 6.29 -10.03 -18.59
CA ALA A 212 7.64 -9.51 -18.49
C ALA A 212 8.26 -9.99 -17.17
N TYR A 213 9.38 -9.39 -16.79
CA TYR A 213 9.98 -9.66 -15.49
C TYR A 213 9.42 -8.73 -14.41
N LEU A 214 9.50 -9.15 -13.15
CA LEU A 214 8.96 -8.41 -12.00
C LEU A 214 9.61 -7.03 -11.75
N TRP A 215 10.81 -6.80 -12.30
CA TRP A 215 11.51 -5.51 -12.24
C TRP A 215 11.17 -4.55 -13.39
N PHE A 216 10.18 -4.89 -14.20
CA PHE A 216 9.60 -3.92 -15.13
C PHE A 216 8.49 -3.13 -14.44
N ALA A 217 8.49 -1.81 -14.65
CA ALA A 217 7.49 -0.93 -14.04
C ALA A 217 6.06 -1.31 -14.46
N PRO A 218 5.15 -1.57 -13.50
CA PRO A 218 3.73 -1.83 -13.77
C PRO A 218 2.98 -0.50 -13.99
N ALA A 219 3.46 0.32 -14.91
CA ALA A 219 2.95 1.66 -15.17
C ALA A 219 2.96 1.98 -16.67
N GLY A 220 2.20 3.00 -17.05
CA GLY A 220 2.07 3.48 -18.42
C GLY A 220 1.17 2.59 -19.29
N THR A 221 0.95 3.02 -20.50
CA THR A 221 -0.03 2.42 -21.44
C THR A 221 0.31 1.00 -21.88
N ARG A 222 1.57 0.58 -21.73
CA ARG A 222 2.02 -0.74 -22.14
C ARG A 222 1.85 -1.81 -21.07
N ARG A 223 2.02 -1.46 -19.79
CA ARG A 223 2.06 -2.42 -18.67
C ARG A 223 1.20 -2.04 -17.48
N GLY A 224 0.72 -0.80 -17.42
CA GLY A 224 -0.08 -0.29 -16.32
C GLY A 224 -1.58 -0.25 -16.61
N THR A 225 -2.06 -0.94 -17.65
CA THR A 225 -3.50 -0.99 -17.98
C THR A 225 -4.27 -1.79 -16.95
N ILE A 226 -5.42 -1.27 -16.54
CA ILE A 226 -6.31 -1.85 -15.55
C ILE A 226 -7.57 -2.34 -16.24
N ASP A 227 -7.92 -3.60 -16.06
CA ASP A 227 -9.03 -4.29 -16.72
C ASP A 227 -10.12 -4.79 -15.76
N ASN A 228 -9.94 -4.61 -14.45
CA ASN A 228 -10.85 -5.10 -13.42
C ASN A 228 -11.66 -3.97 -12.74
N ALA A 229 -11.72 -2.81 -13.35
CA ALA A 229 -12.59 -1.70 -12.93
C ALA A 229 -13.13 -0.99 -14.17
N SER A 230 -14.35 -0.47 -14.08
CA SER A 230 -15.02 0.28 -15.17
C SER A 230 -14.73 1.77 -15.08
N SER A 231 -14.58 2.30 -13.88
CA SER A 231 -14.25 3.70 -13.63
C SER A 231 -13.49 3.84 -12.31
N VAL A 232 -12.92 5.02 -12.07
CA VAL A 232 -12.20 5.33 -10.84
C VAL A 232 -12.74 6.60 -10.21
N GLY A 233 -12.66 6.67 -8.88
CA GLY A 233 -13.20 7.77 -8.12
C GLY A 233 -13.05 7.61 -6.62
N TYR A 234 -13.87 8.29 -5.88
CA TYR A 234 -13.91 8.25 -4.42
C TYR A 234 -15.36 8.22 -3.93
N VAL A 235 -15.53 7.82 -2.70
CA VAL A 235 -16.83 7.86 -2.04
C VAL A 235 -16.98 9.20 -1.34
N ASP A 236 -18.00 9.94 -1.69
CA ASP A 236 -18.25 11.24 -1.08
C ASP A 236 -18.64 11.11 0.39
N ALA A 237 -18.00 11.90 1.24
CA ALA A 237 -18.19 11.80 2.68
C ALA A 237 -19.62 12.19 3.14
N GLU A 238 -20.23 13.14 2.43
CA GLU A 238 -21.56 13.66 2.78
C GLU A 238 -22.68 12.77 2.25
N SER A 239 -22.66 12.46 0.94
CA SER A 239 -23.73 11.68 0.30
C SER A 239 -23.56 10.17 0.45
N GLY A 240 -22.33 9.69 0.64
CA GLY A 240 -22.00 8.27 0.63
C GLY A 240 -22.02 7.65 -0.76
N GLU A 241 -22.16 8.44 -1.81
CA GLU A 241 -22.19 8.00 -3.19
C GLU A 241 -20.81 7.98 -3.82
N PHE A 242 -20.63 7.10 -4.79
CA PHE A 242 -19.39 7.08 -5.56
C PHE A 242 -19.38 8.23 -6.57
N LYS A 243 -18.35 9.07 -6.50
CA LYS A 243 -18.08 10.15 -7.45
C LYS A 243 -16.89 9.80 -8.31
N THR A 244 -17.05 9.78 -9.62
CA THR A 244 -15.96 9.55 -10.56
C THR A 244 -14.94 10.67 -10.49
N ALA A 245 -13.66 10.33 -10.54
CA ALA A 245 -12.55 11.28 -10.52
C ALA A 245 -11.86 11.33 -11.87
N SER A 246 -11.66 12.54 -12.39
CA SER A 246 -10.83 12.80 -13.57
C SER A 246 -9.49 13.35 -13.11
N LEU A 247 -8.43 12.56 -13.20
CA LEU A 247 -7.08 12.97 -12.81
C LEU A 247 -6.36 13.65 -13.99
N HIS A 248 -6.56 14.95 -14.12
CA HIS A 248 -5.82 15.77 -15.09
C HIS A 248 -4.33 15.89 -14.71
N GLN A 249 -3.50 16.40 -15.63
CA GLN A 249 -2.04 16.49 -15.45
C GLN A 249 -1.65 17.15 -14.12
N GLY A 250 -2.23 18.30 -13.79
CA GLY A 250 -1.89 19.01 -12.55
C GLY A 250 -2.17 18.22 -11.28
N LEU A 251 -3.25 17.42 -11.22
CA LEU A 251 -3.51 16.55 -10.07
C LEU A 251 -2.50 15.40 -10.01
N ARG A 252 -2.11 14.84 -11.16
CA ARG A 252 -1.08 13.80 -11.20
C ARG A 252 0.28 14.31 -10.73
N ASP A 253 0.62 15.57 -11.06
CA ASP A 253 1.86 16.21 -10.61
C ASP A 253 1.84 16.44 -9.09
N VAL A 254 0.72 16.88 -8.52
CA VAL A 254 0.54 16.98 -7.06
C VAL A 254 0.72 15.61 -6.41
N MET A 255 0.08 14.57 -6.94
CA MET A 255 0.19 13.21 -6.41
C MET A 255 1.62 12.67 -6.50
N ALA A 256 2.32 12.93 -7.59
CA ALA A 256 3.74 12.57 -7.73
C ALA A 256 4.61 13.25 -6.67
N GLY A 257 4.35 14.52 -6.38
CA GLY A 257 5.04 15.28 -5.34
C GLY A 257 4.87 14.69 -3.95
N VAL A 258 3.73 14.09 -3.65
CA VAL A 258 3.45 13.41 -2.36
C VAL A 258 3.60 11.89 -2.43
N LYS A 259 4.15 11.36 -3.52
CA LYS A 259 4.44 9.92 -3.73
C LYS A 259 3.20 9.01 -3.61
N ILE A 260 2.10 9.46 -4.17
CA ILE A 260 0.88 8.68 -4.38
C ILE A 260 0.78 8.38 -5.88
N ASN A 261 0.60 7.11 -6.25
CA ASN A 261 0.56 6.69 -7.64
C ASN A 261 -0.84 6.89 -8.24
N PRO A 262 -0.98 7.70 -9.29
CA PRO A 262 -2.28 7.99 -9.89
C PRO A 262 -2.75 6.89 -10.83
N ILE A 263 -3.99 6.45 -10.67
CA ILE A 263 -4.72 5.65 -11.64
C ILE A 263 -5.63 6.60 -12.42
N ALA A 264 -5.35 6.81 -13.69
CA ALA A 264 -6.05 7.79 -14.52
C ALA A 264 -6.75 7.13 -15.71
N THR A 265 -7.84 7.73 -16.16
CA THR A 265 -8.49 7.37 -17.41
C THR A 265 -7.84 8.12 -18.57
N LEU A 266 -7.27 7.39 -19.52
CA LEU A 266 -6.69 7.95 -20.73
C LEU A 266 -7.60 7.70 -21.94
N PRO A 267 -7.89 8.73 -22.76
CA PRO A 267 -8.67 8.55 -23.97
C PRO A 267 -8.02 7.51 -24.90
N GLY A 268 -8.83 6.57 -25.40
CA GLY A 268 -8.37 5.53 -26.31
C GLY A 268 -7.60 4.36 -25.70
N VAL A 269 -7.26 4.42 -24.39
CA VAL A 269 -6.53 3.36 -23.69
C VAL A 269 -7.36 2.77 -22.55
N GLY A 270 -8.13 3.61 -21.84
CA GLY A 270 -8.90 3.21 -20.66
C GLY A 270 -8.19 3.59 -19.35
N LEU A 271 -8.38 2.76 -18.32
CA LEU A 271 -7.77 2.97 -17.01
C LEU A 271 -6.31 2.51 -17.02
N VAL A 272 -5.44 3.39 -16.55
CA VAL A 272 -3.98 3.17 -16.55
C VAL A 272 -3.35 3.68 -15.27
N ASN A 273 -2.49 2.90 -14.67
CA ASN A 273 -1.59 3.37 -13.62
C ASN A 273 -0.48 4.23 -14.25
N MET A 274 -0.38 5.49 -13.82
CA MET A 274 0.57 6.49 -14.34
C MET A 274 1.69 6.82 -13.35
N GLY A 275 1.88 6.01 -12.30
CA GLY A 275 2.90 6.23 -11.29
C GLY A 275 3.66 4.96 -10.93
N GLN A 276 4.89 5.13 -10.45
CA GLN A 276 5.72 4.04 -9.93
C GLN A 276 6.55 4.47 -8.72
N TYR A 277 5.99 5.33 -7.88
CA TYR A 277 6.67 5.85 -6.70
C TYR A 277 6.48 4.93 -5.50
N THR A 278 7.56 4.74 -4.73
CA THR A 278 7.47 4.19 -3.38
C THR A 278 7.27 5.32 -2.36
N ARG A 279 6.91 4.99 -1.14
CA ARG A 279 6.83 5.94 -0.02
C ARG A 279 8.18 6.15 0.66
N ALA A 280 9.28 6.05 -0.08
CA ALA A 280 10.60 6.36 0.44
C ALA A 280 10.68 7.80 0.92
N GLN A 281 11.19 8.03 2.13
CA GLN A 281 11.29 9.38 2.70
C GLN A 281 12.32 10.21 1.95
N ASN A 282 13.47 9.61 1.65
CA ASN A 282 14.57 10.26 0.94
C ASN A 282 14.61 9.83 -0.54
N ALA A 283 15.07 10.71 -1.39
CA ALA A 283 15.30 10.38 -2.79
C ALA A 283 16.46 9.36 -2.92
N SER A 284 16.19 8.23 -3.55
CA SER A 284 17.17 7.16 -3.79
C SER A 284 16.75 6.34 -5.01
N ALA A 285 17.56 5.37 -5.42
CA ALA A 285 17.17 4.41 -6.46
C ALA A 285 15.93 3.58 -6.04
N LEU A 286 15.72 3.41 -4.74
CA LEU A 286 14.58 2.67 -4.15
C LEU A 286 13.28 3.48 -4.09
N ASP A 287 13.26 4.71 -4.57
CA ASP A 287 12.04 5.52 -4.64
C ASP A 287 11.12 5.11 -5.81
N ARG A 288 11.47 4.04 -6.53
CA ARG A 288 10.71 3.48 -7.64
C ARG A 288 10.32 2.02 -7.38
N ILE A 289 9.07 1.68 -7.70
CA ILE A 289 8.49 0.34 -7.50
C ILE A 289 9.31 -0.75 -8.19
N ASN A 290 9.74 -0.51 -9.43
CA ASN A 290 10.51 -1.49 -10.19
C ASN A 290 11.84 -1.85 -9.51
N VAL A 291 12.56 -0.88 -8.99
CA VAL A 291 13.85 -1.12 -8.28
C VAL A 291 13.57 -1.75 -6.91
N SER A 292 12.59 -1.26 -6.16
CA SER A 292 12.20 -1.85 -4.87
C SER A 292 11.86 -3.34 -5.01
N ARG A 293 11.07 -3.71 -6.02
CA ARG A 293 10.70 -5.10 -6.30
C ARG A 293 11.90 -5.95 -6.74
N LEU A 294 12.80 -5.39 -7.52
CA LEU A 294 14.06 -6.04 -7.88
C LEU A 294 14.89 -6.37 -6.64
N ILE A 295 15.04 -5.43 -5.72
CA ILE A 295 15.83 -5.63 -4.49
C ILE A 295 15.16 -6.67 -3.57
N ALA A 296 13.83 -6.63 -3.42
CA ALA A 296 13.09 -7.64 -2.68
C ALA A 296 13.29 -9.05 -3.26
N HIS A 297 13.25 -9.16 -4.58
CA HIS A 297 13.53 -10.41 -5.28
C HIS A 297 14.98 -10.89 -5.06
N LEU A 298 15.96 -9.99 -5.20
CA LEU A 298 17.37 -10.31 -4.95
C LEU A 298 17.60 -10.81 -3.53
N ARG A 299 17.09 -10.12 -2.51
CA ARG A 299 17.20 -10.55 -1.11
C ARG A 299 16.73 -11.98 -0.93
N ARG A 300 15.61 -12.32 -1.55
CA ARG A 300 15.05 -13.66 -1.49
C ARG A 300 15.92 -14.68 -2.21
N GLN A 301 16.36 -14.41 -3.45
CA GLN A 301 17.19 -15.32 -4.22
C GLN A 301 18.54 -15.55 -3.55
N LEU A 302 19.15 -14.50 -3.01
CA LEU A 302 20.40 -14.60 -2.27
C LEU A 302 20.23 -15.40 -0.96
N SER A 303 19.11 -15.23 -0.26
CA SER A 303 18.79 -16.04 0.93
C SER A 303 18.68 -17.52 0.60
N ILE A 304 18.01 -17.88 -0.50
CA ILE A 304 17.91 -19.26 -0.97
C ILE A 304 19.28 -19.81 -1.38
N LEU A 305 20.06 -19.02 -2.14
CA LEU A 305 21.39 -19.38 -2.60
C LEU A 305 22.39 -19.60 -1.45
N ALA A 306 22.24 -18.86 -0.35
CA ALA A 306 23.12 -18.95 0.80
C ALA A 306 22.87 -20.22 1.65
N LYS A 307 21.67 -20.81 1.62
CA LYS A 307 21.31 -21.98 2.47
C LYS A 307 22.25 -23.18 2.36
N PRO A 308 22.70 -23.63 1.16
CA PRO A 308 23.60 -24.75 1.02
C PRO A 308 24.98 -24.55 1.66
N PHE A 309 25.39 -23.29 1.82
CA PHE A 309 26.70 -22.95 2.40
C PHE A 309 26.68 -22.80 3.92
N LEU A 310 25.52 -22.95 4.56
CA LEU A 310 25.43 -22.98 6.01
C LEU A 310 26.11 -24.25 6.54
N PHE A 311 26.96 -24.08 7.54
CA PHE A 311 27.78 -25.12 8.17
C PHE A 311 28.93 -25.67 7.33
N GLU A 312 29.17 -25.13 6.12
CA GLU A 312 30.38 -25.43 5.37
C GLU A 312 31.62 -24.76 6.00
N PRO A 313 32.84 -25.31 5.79
CA PRO A 313 34.06 -24.71 6.29
C PRO A 313 34.29 -23.31 5.70
N ASN A 314 34.60 -22.33 6.55
CA ASN A 314 34.89 -20.96 6.10
C ASN A 314 36.29 -20.80 5.57
N ASP A 315 36.58 -21.45 4.48
CA ASP A 315 37.89 -21.43 3.79
C ASP A 315 37.83 -20.65 2.47
N SER A 316 38.97 -20.64 1.76
CA SER A 316 39.04 -19.92 0.48
C SER A 316 38.23 -20.59 -0.63
N GLN A 317 38.00 -21.90 -0.56
CA GLN A 317 37.25 -22.66 -1.53
C GLN A 317 35.75 -22.29 -1.43
N THR A 318 35.19 -22.35 -0.24
CA THR A 318 33.80 -21.98 0.01
C THR A 318 33.52 -20.54 -0.41
N ARG A 319 34.42 -19.60 -0.12
CA ARG A 319 34.30 -18.20 -0.56
C ARG A 319 34.26 -18.03 -2.08
N ILE A 320 35.06 -18.79 -2.82
CA ILE A 320 35.09 -18.80 -4.28
C ILE A 320 33.78 -19.37 -4.83
N GLU A 321 33.26 -20.47 -4.24
CA GLU A 321 32.00 -21.11 -4.65
C GLU A 321 30.81 -20.20 -4.42
N VAL A 322 30.72 -19.56 -3.25
CA VAL A 322 29.67 -18.56 -2.94
C VAL A 322 29.74 -17.39 -3.92
N LYS A 323 30.95 -16.82 -4.12
CA LYS A 323 31.11 -15.72 -5.06
C LYS A 323 30.69 -16.11 -6.48
N SER A 324 31.15 -17.27 -6.97
CA SER A 324 30.77 -17.75 -8.31
C SER A 324 29.25 -17.96 -8.47
N SER A 325 28.59 -18.46 -7.43
CA SER A 325 27.15 -18.65 -7.45
C SER A 325 26.39 -17.32 -7.48
N VAL A 326 26.85 -16.32 -6.71
CA VAL A 326 26.28 -14.96 -6.73
C VAL A 326 26.55 -14.26 -8.05
N ASP A 327 27.78 -14.36 -8.59
CA ASP A 327 28.15 -13.79 -9.88
C ASP A 327 27.30 -14.37 -11.02
N ALA A 328 26.99 -15.68 -10.99
CA ALA A 328 26.12 -16.33 -11.97
C ALA A 328 24.69 -15.77 -11.92
N LEU A 329 24.12 -15.63 -10.72
CA LEU A 329 22.79 -15.05 -10.53
C LEU A 329 22.72 -13.61 -11.05
N LEU A 330 23.70 -12.77 -10.70
CA LEU A 330 23.70 -11.37 -11.10
C LEU A 330 23.95 -11.19 -12.60
N THR A 331 24.79 -12.05 -13.21
CA THR A 331 24.99 -12.07 -14.66
C THR A 331 23.71 -12.39 -15.42
N GLU A 332 22.92 -13.34 -14.94
CA GLU A 332 21.60 -13.63 -15.49
C GLU A 332 20.68 -12.40 -15.44
N LEU A 333 20.66 -11.68 -14.32
CA LEU A 333 19.85 -10.47 -14.15
C LEU A 333 20.29 -9.32 -15.05
N VAL A 334 21.59 -9.18 -15.33
CA VAL A 334 22.08 -8.23 -16.35
C VAL A 334 21.54 -8.62 -17.73
N GLY A 335 21.61 -9.91 -18.11
CA GLY A 335 21.05 -10.42 -19.36
C GLY A 335 19.53 -10.19 -19.49
N GLN A 336 18.80 -10.22 -18.37
CA GLN A 336 17.37 -9.97 -18.29
C GLN A 336 17.00 -8.49 -18.11
N ARG A 337 17.96 -7.57 -18.27
CA ARG A 337 17.76 -6.11 -18.19
C ARG A 337 17.32 -5.61 -16.81
N ALA A 338 17.70 -6.30 -15.73
CA ALA A 338 17.44 -5.88 -14.35
C ALA A 338 18.52 -4.91 -13.86
N LEU A 339 19.77 -5.19 -14.20
CA LEU A 339 20.95 -4.45 -13.77
C LEU A 339 21.75 -3.94 -14.99
N TYR A 340 22.42 -2.81 -14.82
CA TYR A 340 23.45 -2.37 -15.76
C TYR A 340 24.78 -3.05 -15.50
N ASP A 341 25.18 -3.10 -14.21
CA ASP A 341 26.44 -3.69 -13.77
C ASP A 341 26.34 -4.11 -12.30
N PHE A 342 27.31 -4.92 -11.86
CA PHE A 342 27.41 -5.36 -10.48
C PHE A 342 28.85 -5.65 -10.08
N LEU A 343 29.12 -5.65 -8.79
CA LEU A 343 30.38 -6.04 -8.18
C LEU A 343 30.11 -6.94 -6.97
N VAL A 344 30.78 -8.09 -6.92
CA VAL A 344 30.74 -9.02 -5.79
C VAL A 344 32.13 -9.17 -5.19
N VAL A 345 32.24 -8.94 -3.88
CA VAL A 345 33.45 -9.13 -3.10
C VAL A 345 33.19 -10.18 -2.03
N CYS A 346 33.88 -11.28 -2.12
CA CYS A 346 33.90 -12.37 -1.13
C CYS A 346 35.29 -12.97 -1.06
N ASP A 347 36.20 -12.24 -0.45
CA ASP A 347 37.62 -12.63 -0.36
C ASP A 347 38.22 -12.26 1.02
N LYS A 348 39.52 -12.27 1.13
CA LYS A 348 40.21 -11.95 2.38
C LYS A 348 40.07 -10.48 2.81
N SER A 349 39.68 -9.58 1.93
CA SER A 349 39.52 -8.16 2.24
C SER A 349 38.30 -7.90 3.12
N ASN A 350 37.18 -8.62 2.85
CA ASN A 350 35.94 -8.50 3.63
C ASN A 350 35.72 -9.66 4.62
N ASN A 351 36.46 -10.78 4.49
CA ASN A 351 36.43 -11.90 5.45
C ASN A 351 37.76 -11.93 6.26
N THR A 352 37.84 -11.04 7.23
CA THR A 352 38.97 -10.91 8.14
C THR A 352 39.06 -12.09 9.10
N PRO A 353 40.26 -12.41 9.68
CA PRO A 353 40.39 -13.47 10.70
C PRO A 353 39.37 -13.34 11.85
N ALA A 354 39.15 -12.12 12.33
CA ALA A 354 38.17 -11.87 13.40
C ALA A 354 36.74 -12.21 13.02
N ARG A 355 36.33 -12.10 11.76
CA ARG A 355 35.02 -12.53 11.24
C ARG A 355 34.95 -14.05 11.11
N ILE A 356 36.00 -14.66 10.63
CA ILE A 356 36.14 -16.11 10.52
C ILE A 356 36.04 -16.76 11.91
N ASP A 357 36.75 -16.20 12.90
CA ASP A 357 36.70 -16.67 14.30
C ASP A 357 35.28 -16.55 14.91
N ARG A 358 34.45 -15.66 14.42
CA ARG A 358 33.03 -15.54 14.79
C ARG A 358 32.09 -16.42 13.94
N SER A 359 32.66 -17.26 13.09
CA SER A 359 31.91 -18.13 12.14
C SER A 359 31.03 -17.32 11.16
N GLU A 360 31.48 -16.12 10.76
CA GLU A 360 30.79 -15.24 9.81
C GLU A 360 31.44 -15.33 8.42
N LEU A 361 30.61 -15.46 7.39
CA LEU A 361 31.01 -15.29 5.99
C LEU A 361 30.33 -14.05 5.42
N TRP A 362 31.11 -13.12 4.90
CA TRP A 362 30.62 -11.85 4.38
C TRP A 362 30.76 -11.80 2.87
N VAL A 363 29.65 -11.43 2.22
CA VAL A 363 29.58 -11.20 0.78
C VAL A 363 29.08 -9.77 0.57
N ASP A 364 29.93 -8.90 0.03
CA ASP A 364 29.55 -7.53 -0.30
C ASP A 364 29.13 -7.45 -1.76
N ILE A 365 27.92 -6.95 -2.01
CA ILE A 365 27.34 -6.88 -3.34
C ILE A 365 26.96 -5.41 -3.62
N ALA A 366 27.54 -4.84 -4.66
CA ALA A 366 27.15 -3.55 -5.22
C ALA A 366 26.44 -3.78 -6.56
N ILE A 367 25.33 -3.08 -6.79
CA ILE A 367 24.54 -3.22 -8.01
C ILE A 367 24.11 -1.86 -8.58
N GLU A 368 24.01 -1.78 -9.89
CA GLU A 368 23.43 -0.65 -10.62
C GLU A 368 22.11 -1.04 -11.29
N PRO A 369 20.95 -0.73 -10.67
CA PRO A 369 19.66 -1.13 -11.21
C PRO A 369 19.26 -0.33 -12.44
N VAL A 370 18.60 -0.97 -13.41
CA VAL A 370 18.04 -0.30 -14.58
C VAL A 370 16.85 0.56 -14.17
N LYS A 371 16.88 1.85 -14.50
CA LYS A 371 15.80 2.79 -14.26
C LYS A 371 14.82 2.82 -15.42
N ALA A 372 13.53 2.94 -15.12
CA ALA A 372 12.50 3.15 -16.13
C ALA A 372 12.53 4.58 -16.67
N VAL A 373 12.17 4.76 -17.94
CA VAL A 373 12.02 6.08 -18.56
C VAL A 373 10.71 6.69 -18.09
N GLU A 374 10.76 7.87 -17.48
CA GLU A 374 9.59 8.63 -17.00
C GLU A 374 9.34 9.87 -17.85
N PHE A 375 10.40 10.50 -18.40
CA PHE A 375 10.33 11.71 -19.18
C PHE A 375 10.96 11.49 -20.55
N ILE A 376 10.25 11.89 -21.61
CA ILE A 376 10.72 11.85 -22.98
C ILE A 376 10.73 13.27 -23.52
N TYR A 377 11.89 13.80 -23.82
CA TYR A 377 12.07 15.12 -24.43
C TYR A 377 12.28 14.93 -25.93
N ILE A 378 11.39 15.51 -26.72
CA ILE A 378 11.45 15.45 -28.19
C ILE A 378 11.61 16.88 -28.71
N PRO A 379 12.85 17.41 -28.84
CA PRO A 379 13.08 18.73 -29.41
C PRO A 379 12.81 18.70 -30.90
N LEU A 380 11.75 19.37 -31.34
CA LEU A 380 11.44 19.53 -32.74
C LEU A 380 12.13 20.82 -33.28
N ARG A 381 12.99 20.64 -34.27
CA ARG A 381 13.65 21.77 -34.96
C ARG A 381 13.01 21.95 -36.33
N ILE A 382 12.49 23.14 -36.59
CA ILE A 382 12.02 23.52 -37.91
C ILE A 382 13.21 24.14 -38.63
N LEU A 383 13.61 23.57 -39.75
CA LEU A 383 14.72 24.01 -40.57
C LEU A 383 14.20 24.51 -41.92
N ASN A 384 14.93 25.45 -42.53
CA ASN A 384 14.63 25.89 -43.88
C ASN A 384 14.95 24.79 -44.90
N THR A 385 14.35 24.88 -46.09
CA THR A 385 14.54 23.92 -47.17
C THR A 385 16.03 23.78 -47.50
N GLY A 386 16.52 22.53 -47.47
CA GLY A 386 17.94 22.22 -47.74
C GLY A 386 18.84 22.20 -46.49
N ALA A 387 18.43 22.71 -45.34
CA ALA A 387 19.28 22.76 -44.13
C ALA A 387 19.46 21.38 -43.46
N ILE A 388 18.62 20.39 -43.74
CA ILE A 388 18.75 19.01 -43.23
C ILE A 388 19.98 18.33 -43.82
N ALA A 389 20.28 18.54 -45.11
CA ALA A 389 21.45 17.96 -45.78
C ALA A 389 22.78 18.49 -45.20
N ALA A 390 22.82 19.67 -44.58
CA ALA A 390 23.98 20.23 -43.91
C ALA A 390 24.23 19.68 -42.49
N LEU A 391 23.23 19.03 -41.89
CA LEU A 391 23.31 18.41 -40.55
C LEU A 391 23.69 16.91 -40.59
N SER A 392 23.70 16.29 -41.78
CA SER A 392 24.01 14.87 -41.99
C SER A 392 25.50 14.62 -42.30
N ASN A 393 26.29 15.68 -42.36
CA ASN A 393 27.77 15.66 -42.42
C ASN A 393 28.33 16.14 -41.08
#